data_6d3e5f15c5485a112c418bb2838e7b3e
#
_entry.id   6d3e5f15c5485a112c418bb2838e7b3e
#
_cell.length_a   1.000
_cell.length_b   1.000
_cell.length_c   1.000
_cell.angle_alpha   90.00
_cell.angle_beta   90.00
_cell.angle_gamma   90.00
#
_symmetry.space_group_name_H-M   'P 1'
#
loop_
_entity.id
_entity.type
_entity.pdbx_description
1 polymer ?
#
loop_
_entity_poly.entity_id
_entity_poly.type
_entity_poly.pdbx_seq_one_letter_code
_entity_poly.pdbx_strand_id
1 'polypeptide(L)'
;VYSSHLSHELCYAVSDYPNRGFSYGGTLISNGDIGYQGNAVPRNMMGNNHGGMVCVNGQWYIFYHRQTHGTECSRQGCAEKITIGADGKIQQVEMTSCGLNAGALVGKGKYLAAIACNLICPGNDGKINYGECRRDRFPYIFQDGEAHYIANVQQDVKVGYKYFSYEEELSCVK
;
A
#
# COMPACT_ATOMS: atom_id res chain seq x y z
N VAL A 1 1.14 14.65 8.33
CA VAL A 1 1.03 13.71 7.21
C VAL A 1 0.31 14.39 6.07
N TYR A 2 0.75 14.20 4.86
CA TYR A 2 0.18 14.82 3.66
C TYR A 2 0.45 13.96 2.40
N SER A 3 -0.34 14.17 1.35
CA SER A 3 -0.14 13.53 0.05
C SER A 3 0.84 14.35 -0.79
N SER A 4 1.82 13.71 -1.42
CA SER A 4 2.74 14.37 -2.34
C SER A 4 2.04 14.81 -3.63
N HIS A 5 2.57 15.86 -4.29
CA HIS A 5 1.91 16.49 -5.44
C HIS A 5 1.88 15.58 -6.69
N LEU A 6 3.02 14.99 -7.05
CA LEU A 6 3.15 14.26 -8.33
C LEU A 6 2.81 12.79 -8.24
N SER A 7 3.35 12.10 -7.23
CA SER A 7 3.19 10.65 -7.09
C SER A 7 2.02 10.25 -6.19
N HIS A 8 1.43 11.22 -5.49
CA HIS A 8 0.37 11.00 -4.50
C HIS A 8 0.76 9.98 -3.42
N GLU A 9 2.03 9.93 -3.07
CA GLU A 9 2.51 9.15 -1.95
C GLU A 9 2.17 9.83 -0.63
N LEU A 10 1.97 9.06 0.40
CA LEU A 10 1.72 9.59 1.73
C LEU A 10 3.05 9.89 2.41
N CYS A 11 3.28 11.17 2.67
CA CYS A 11 4.50 11.70 3.26
C CYS A 11 4.25 12.31 4.63
N TYR A 12 5.31 12.59 5.36
CA TYR A 12 5.23 13.34 6.60
C TYR A 12 6.25 14.47 6.66
N ALA A 13 5.94 15.45 7.47
CA ALA A 13 6.84 16.51 7.86
C ALA A 13 6.76 16.72 9.37
N VAL A 14 7.83 17.19 9.96
CA VAL A 14 7.95 17.46 11.39
C VAL A 14 8.25 18.92 11.66
N SER A 15 7.77 19.44 12.78
CA SER A 15 8.06 20.79 13.25
C SER A 15 7.90 20.86 14.76
N ASP A 16 8.67 21.77 15.38
CA ASP A 16 8.49 22.15 16.79
C ASP A 16 7.28 23.09 17.00
N TYR A 17 6.70 23.59 15.91
CA TYR A 17 5.58 24.52 15.94
C TYR A 17 4.39 23.99 15.11
N PRO A 18 3.15 24.20 15.55
CA PRO A 18 1.98 23.65 14.84
C PRO A 18 1.68 24.33 13.50
N ASN A 19 2.26 25.50 13.21
CA ASN A 19 1.89 26.34 12.07
C ASN A 19 3.06 26.83 11.19
N ARG A 20 4.30 26.39 11.47
CA ARG A 20 5.49 26.83 10.71
C ARG A 20 6.68 25.90 10.91
N GLY A 21 7.74 26.11 10.13
CA GLY A 21 9.03 25.43 10.32
C GLY A 21 8.99 23.95 10.01
N PHE A 22 8.09 23.50 9.14
CA PHE A 22 8.01 22.10 8.76
C PHE A 22 9.19 21.66 7.92
N SER A 23 9.82 20.57 8.32
CA SER A 23 10.88 19.88 7.59
C SER A 23 10.38 18.55 7.08
N TYR A 24 10.66 18.23 5.81
CA TYR A 24 10.29 16.96 5.20
C TYR A 24 10.94 15.80 5.94
N GLY A 25 10.14 14.84 6.38
CA GLY A 25 10.59 13.67 7.12
C GLY A 25 10.79 12.43 6.25
N GLY A 26 10.03 12.32 5.17
CA GLY A 26 10.11 11.16 4.28
C GLY A 26 8.74 10.70 3.76
N THR A 27 8.77 9.65 2.94
CA THR A 27 7.58 8.91 2.53
C THR A 27 7.22 7.90 3.61
N LEU A 28 5.96 7.90 4.03
CA LEU A 28 5.40 6.91 4.95
C LEU A 28 4.99 5.65 4.21
N ILE A 29 4.21 5.82 3.16
CA ILE A 29 3.72 4.73 2.33
C ILE A 29 3.55 5.19 0.89
N SER A 30 3.93 4.32 -0.03
CA SER A 30 3.66 4.45 -1.45
C SER A 30 2.74 3.32 -1.90
N ASN A 31 1.68 3.62 -2.65
CA ASN A 31 0.79 2.59 -3.19
C ASN A 31 1.53 1.58 -4.08
N GLY A 32 2.61 2.02 -4.72
CA GLY A 32 3.48 1.16 -5.52
C GLY A 32 4.65 0.55 -4.77
N ASP A 33 4.77 0.75 -3.46
CA ASP A 33 5.99 0.43 -2.67
C ASP A 33 7.26 1.08 -3.24
N ILE A 34 7.13 2.19 -3.95
CA ILE A 34 8.28 2.91 -4.54
C ILE A 34 9.18 3.42 -3.43
N GLY A 35 10.49 3.18 -3.57
CA GLY A 35 11.51 3.54 -2.60
C GLY A 35 11.69 2.50 -1.48
N TYR A 36 10.66 1.72 -1.15
CA TYR A 36 10.79 0.69 -0.12
C TYR A 36 11.81 -0.37 -0.54
N GLN A 37 12.89 -0.51 0.25
CA GLN A 37 14.03 -1.39 -0.05
C GLN A 37 14.61 -1.22 -1.47
N GLY A 38 14.59 0.01 -2.00
CA GLY A 38 15.11 0.32 -3.33
C GLY A 38 14.19 -0.07 -4.49
N ASN A 39 12.93 -0.43 -4.22
CA ASN A 39 11.98 -0.77 -5.28
C ASN A 39 11.66 0.43 -6.18
N ALA A 40 11.84 0.27 -7.48
CA ALA A 40 11.55 1.27 -8.50
C ALA A 40 10.37 0.89 -9.42
N VAL A 41 9.77 -0.28 -9.21
CA VAL A 41 8.67 -0.80 -10.03
C VAL A 41 7.35 -0.68 -9.28
N PRO A 42 6.37 0.08 -9.79
CA PRO A 42 5.07 0.19 -9.13
C PRO A 42 4.40 -1.18 -8.95
N ARG A 43 4.11 -1.53 -7.71
CA ARG A 43 3.45 -2.79 -7.34
C ARG A 43 1.93 -2.66 -7.26
N ASN A 44 1.41 -1.46 -7.42
CA ASN A 44 0.01 -1.12 -7.58
C ASN A 44 -0.10 0.12 -8.48
N MET A 45 -1.31 0.40 -8.93
CA MET A 45 -1.60 1.66 -9.61
C MET A 45 -1.26 2.85 -8.70
N MET A 46 -0.47 3.78 -9.22
CA MET A 46 -0.10 5.00 -8.51
C MET A 46 -1.24 6.02 -8.53
N GLY A 47 -1.33 6.80 -7.48
CA GLY A 47 -2.26 7.93 -7.36
C GLY A 47 -3.24 7.80 -6.19
N ASN A 48 -3.84 8.94 -5.85
CA ASN A 48 -4.85 9.12 -4.81
C ASN A 48 -4.54 8.37 -3.51
N ASN A 49 -3.50 8.79 -2.83
CA ASN A 49 -3.21 8.30 -1.49
C ASN A 49 -3.35 9.44 -0.48
N HIS A 50 -4.30 9.31 0.42
CA HIS A 50 -4.47 10.16 1.60
C HIS A 50 -4.60 9.28 2.82
N GLY A 51 -4.31 9.84 3.98
CA GLY A 51 -4.39 9.06 5.21
C GLY A 51 -4.01 9.85 6.44
N GLY A 52 -3.96 9.15 7.55
CA GLY A 52 -3.61 9.69 8.85
C GLY A 52 -3.02 8.63 9.76
N MET A 53 -2.36 9.08 10.82
CA MET A 53 -1.76 8.21 11.82
C MET A 53 -2.58 8.22 13.09
N VAL A 54 -2.62 7.11 13.79
CA VAL A 54 -3.24 6.99 15.11
C VAL A 54 -2.41 6.03 15.98
N CYS A 55 -2.33 6.35 17.27
CA CYS A 55 -1.77 5.46 18.27
C CYS A 55 -2.89 4.76 19.03
N VAL A 56 -2.88 3.44 19.04
CA VAL A 56 -3.84 2.63 19.79
C VAL A 56 -3.03 1.68 20.70
N ASN A 57 -3.24 1.79 22.00
CA ASN A 57 -2.55 0.97 23.01
C ASN A 57 -1.01 0.95 22.83
N GLY A 58 -0.42 2.12 22.54
CA GLY A 58 1.03 2.27 22.35
C GLY A 58 1.56 1.83 20.97
N GLN A 59 0.74 1.24 20.13
CA GLN A 59 1.11 0.89 18.76
C GLN A 59 0.61 1.97 17.80
N TRP A 60 1.50 2.50 16.97
CA TRP A 60 1.16 3.42 15.90
C TRP A 60 0.75 2.69 14.63
N TYR A 61 -0.26 3.24 13.96
CA TYR A 61 -0.76 2.78 12.67
C TYR A 61 -0.87 3.94 11.69
N ILE A 62 -0.62 3.65 10.41
CA ILE A 62 -0.98 4.50 9.29
C ILE A 62 -2.22 3.93 8.61
N PHE A 63 -3.25 4.74 8.50
CA PHE A 63 -4.43 4.45 7.68
C PHE A 63 -4.31 5.24 6.39
N TYR A 64 -4.54 4.59 5.28
CA TYR A 64 -4.42 5.20 3.97
C TYR A 64 -5.40 4.54 2.99
N HIS A 65 -5.41 4.95 1.75
CA HIS A 65 -6.22 4.30 0.73
C HIS A 65 -5.47 4.13 -0.59
N ARG A 66 -5.94 3.18 -1.38
CA ARG A 66 -5.56 3.01 -2.78
C ARG A 66 -6.77 3.10 -3.69
N GLN A 67 -6.55 3.39 -4.97
CA GLN A 67 -7.61 3.39 -5.97
C GLN A 67 -8.14 1.97 -6.23
N THR A 68 -9.43 1.89 -6.52
CA THR A 68 -10.12 0.67 -6.93
C THR A 68 -10.99 0.94 -8.16
N HIS A 69 -11.63 -0.06 -8.73
CA HIS A 69 -12.50 0.06 -9.90
C HIS A 69 -11.85 0.67 -11.15
N GLY A 70 -10.54 0.89 -11.17
CA GLY A 70 -9.87 1.62 -12.24
C GLY A 70 -10.27 3.10 -12.35
N THR A 71 -10.88 3.70 -11.33
CA THR A 71 -11.34 5.08 -11.30
C THR A 71 -10.67 5.89 -10.20
N GLU A 72 -10.68 7.21 -10.33
CA GLU A 72 -10.15 8.13 -9.33
C GLU A 72 -11.08 8.30 -8.11
N CYS A 73 -12.35 7.95 -8.25
CA CYS A 73 -13.37 8.17 -7.24
C CYS A 73 -13.51 6.97 -6.28
N SER A 74 -13.19 5.77 -6.72
CA SER A 74 -13.32 4.55 -5.92
C SER A 74 -12.03 4.27 -5.14
N ARG A 75 -12.17 3.98 -3.85
CA ARG A 75 -11.05 3.80 -2.93
C ARG A 75 -11.27 2.64 -1.98
N GLN A 76 -10.19 1.97 -1.64
CA GLN A 76 -10.14 0.95 -0.60
C GLN A 76 -9.28 1.45 0.56
N GLY A 77 -9.82 1.40 1.79
CA GLY A 77 -9.05 1.64 3.00
C GLY A 77 -8.01 0.55 3.23
N CYS A 78 -6.82 0.98 3.59
CA CYS A 78 -5.68 0.13 3.93
C CYS A 78 -5.09 0.60 5.26
N ALA A 79 -4.38 -0.27 5.95
CA ALA A 79 -3.68 0.07 7.19
C ALA A 79 -2.40 -0.74 7.34
N GLU A 80 -1.37 -0.10 7.89
CA GLU A 80 -0.11 -0.77 8.25
C GLU A 80 0.35 -0.29 9.63
N LYS A 81 1.09 -1.13 10.32
CA LYS A 81 1.80 -0.72 11.53
C LYS A 81 2.98 0.15 11.17
N ILE A 82 3.24 1.17 11.96
CA ILE A 82 4.43 2.02 11.84
C ILE A 82 5.17 2.09 13.17
N THR A 83 6.46 2.35 13.07
CA THR A 83 7.32 2.60 14.22
C THR A 83 7.90 4.01 14.10
N ILE A 84 7.77 4.77 15.17
CA ILE A 84 8.41 6.08 15.30
C ILE A 84 9.70 5.87 16.10
N GLY A 85 10.83 6.19 15.48
CA GLY A 85 12.13 6.12 16.13
C GLY A 85 12.28 7.12 17.30
N ALA A 86 13.26 6.90 18.15
CA ALA A 86 13.55 7.81 19.26
C ALA A 86 13.94 9.23 18.78
N ASP A 87 14.40 9.36 17.55
CA ASP A 87 14.71 10.62 16.85
C ASP A 87 13.48 11.25 16.17
N GLY A 88 12.29 10.68 16.36
CA GLY A 88 11.04 11.12 15.73
C GLY A 88 10.87 10.72 14.27
N LYS A 89 11.83 10.02 13.69
CA LYS A 89 11.73 9.57 12.30
C LYS A 89 10.85 8.34 12.15
N ILE A 90 10.15 8.27 11.05
CA ILE A 90 9.30 7.15 10.67
C ILE A 90 9.90 6.51 9.42
N GLN A 91 10.18 5.22 9.50
CA GLN A 91 10.64 4.47 8.32
C GLN A 91 9.47 4.25 7.38
N GLN A 92 9.74 4.32 6.07
CA GLN A 92 8.74 3.94 5.06
C GLN A 92 8.28 2.52 5.31
N VAL A 93 6.98 2.29 5.29
CA VAL A 93 6.38 0.95 5.45
C VAL A 93 5.96 0.38 4.12
N GLU A 94 6.00 -0.93 4.06
CA GLU A 94 5.55 -1.71 2.91
C GLU A 94 4.04 -1.86 2.94
N MET A 95 3.39 -1.85 1.78
CA MET A 95 2.00 -2.27 1.65
C MET A 95 1.92 -3.79 1.78
N THR A 96 1.11 -4.28 2.73
CA THR A 96 0.98 -5.71 3.02
C THR A 96 -0.47 -6.19 2.91
N SER A 97 -0.67 -7.50 3.01
CA SER A 97 -2.00 -8.11 3.15
C SER A 97 -2.45 -8.21 4.61
N CYS A 98 -1.59 -7.82 5.55
CA CYS A 98 -1.83 -8.03 6.98
C CYS A 98 -2.79 -7.00 7.59
N GLY A 99 -2.76 -5.75 7.11
CA GLY A 99 -3.60 -4.69 7.66
C GLY A 99 -3.40 -4.51 9.16
N LEU A 100 -4.47 -4.61 9.93
CA LEU A 100 -4.46 -4.45 11.40
C LEU A 100 -4.06 -5.72 12.16
N ASN A 101 -3.77 -6.82 11.48
CA ASN A 101 -3.35 -8.05 12.17
C ASN A 101 -2.01 -7.87 12.89
N ALA A 102 -1.83 -8.63 13.95
CA ALA A 102 -0.63 -8.52 14.79
C ALA A 102 0.67 -8.94 14.09
N GLY A 103 0.57 -9.70 13.00
CA GLY A 103 1.70 -10.22 12.22
C GLY A 103 1.22 -10.86 10.95
N ALA A 104 1.97 -11.83 10.45
CA ALA A 104 1.60 -12.61 9.28
C ALA A 104 0.23 -13.28 9.45
N LEU A 105 -0.53 -13.34 8.38
CA LEU A 105 -1.80 -14.05 8.34
C LEU A 105 -1.56 -15.56 8.46
N VAL A 106 -2.50 -16.29 9.03
CA VAL A 106 -2.41 -17.75 9.09
C VAL A 106 -2.50 -18.31 7.67
N GLY A 107 -1.51 -19.12 7.27
CA GLY A 107 -1.41 -19.61 5.89
C GLY A 107 -2.55 -20.55 5.47
N LYS A 108 -3.25 -21.15 6.44
CA LYS A 108 -4.42 -21.99 6.23
C LYS A 108 -5.69 -21.25 6.60
N GLY A 109 -6.48 -20.86 5.59
CA GLY A 109 -7.71 -20.08 5.82
C GLY A 109 -8.36 -19.62 4.52
N LYS A 110 -9.46 -18.89 4.66
CA LYS A 110 -10.16 -18.23 3.55
C LYS A 110 -9.99 -16.72 3.72
N TYR A 111 -9.51 -16.05 2.69
CA TYR A 111 -9.28 -14.62 2.67
C TYR A 111 -9.95 -13.99 1.46
N LEU A 112 -10.36 -12.73 1.60
CA LEU A 112 -10.88 -11.96 0.47
C LEU A 112 -9.75 -11.69 -0.52
N ALA A 113 -10.01 -11.84 -1.81
CA ALA A 113 -9.05 -11.47 -2.85
C ALA A 113 -8.59 -9.99 -2.74
N ALA A 114 -9.45 -9.14 -2.19
CA ALA A 114 -9.20 -7.72 -1.97
C ALA A 114 -8.01 -7.39 -1.05
N ILE A 115 -7.48 -8.34 -0.27
CA ILE A 115 -6.26 -8.13 0.53
C ILE A 115 -4.97 -8.24 -0.29
N ALA A 116 -5.04 -8.52 -1.60
CA ALA A 116 -3.88 -8.49 -2.48
C ALA A 116 -3.16 -7.14 -2.35
N CYS A 117 -1.90 -7.17 -1.93
CA CYS A 117 -1.08 -5.97 -1.76
C CYS A 117 -0.28 -5.62 -3.01
N ASN A 118 -0.04 -6.56 -3.91
CA ASN A 118 0.60 -6.34 -5.19
C ASN A 118 -0.38 -6.60 -6.34
N LEU A 119 -0.60 -5.58 -7.15
CA LEU A 119 -1.39 -5.63 -8.38
C LEU A 119 -0.51 -5.06 -9.49
N ILE A 120 0.41 -5.88 -10.00
CA ILE A 120 1.51 -5.43 -10.87
C ILE A 120 1.09 -5.55 -12.33
N CYS A 121 1.34 -4.48 -13.06
CA CYS A 121 1.19 -4.44 -14.52
C CYS A 121 2.59 -4.34 -15.15
N PRO A 122 2.98 -5.23 -16.07
CA PRO A 122 4.23 -5.12 -16.81
C PRO A 122 4.33 -3.82 -17.62
N GLY A 123 5.55 -3.34 -17.82
CA GLY A 123 5.84 -2.16 -18.63
C GLY A 123 5.56 -0.81 -17.93
N ASN A 124 5.39 -0.83 -16.61
CA ASN A 124 5.30 0.38 -15.79
C ASN A 124 6.57 0.66 -14.97
N ASP A 125 7.68 0.05 -15.32
CA ASP A 125 8.96 0.24 -14.65
C ASP A 125 9.38 1.71 -14.71
N GLY A 126 9.69 2.30 -13.57
CA GLY A 126 10.07 3.70 -13.44
C GLY A 126 8.95 4.72 -13.64
N LYS A 127 7.74 4.33 -13.98
CA LYS A 127 6.59 5.22 -14.15
C LYS A 127 5.88 5.44 -12.82
N ILE A 128 6.45 6.28 -12.00
CA ILE A 128 5.98 6.54 -10.63
C ILE A 128 5.03 7.72 -10.51
N ASN A 129 4.94 8.57 -11.53
CA ASN A 129 4.00 9.68 -11.54
C ASN A 129 2.61 9.19 -11.96
N TYR A 130 1.60 9.71 -11.29
CA TYR A 130 0.21 9.37 -11.54
C TYR A 130 -0.21 9.44 -13.03
N GLY A 131 0.23 10.46 -13.75
CA GLY A 131 -0.08 10.66 -15.17
C GLY A 131 0.65 9.70 -16.12
N GLU A 132 1.73 9.06 -15.67
CA GLU A 132 2.55 8.17 -16.50
C GLU A 132 2.13 6.70 -16.39
N CYS A 133 1.45 6.33 -15.30
CA CYS A 133 1.00 4.97 -15.09
C CYS A 133 -0.10 4.58 -16.07
N ARG A 134 0.06 3.40 -16.67
CA ARG A 134 -0.94 2.79 -17.56
C ARG A 134 -2.10 2.22 -16.73
N ARG A 135 -2.98 3.08 -16.22
CA ARG A 135 -4.10 2.71 -15.33
C ARG A 135 -5.05 1.69 -15.96
N ASP A 136 -5.22 1.72 -17.27
CA ASP A 136 -6.01 0.79 -18.04
C ASP A 136 -5.48 -0.66 -18.01
N ARG A 137 -4.21 -0.84 -17.65
CA ARG A 137 -3.52 -2.12 -17.67
C ARG A 137 -3.41 -2.79 -16.29
N PHE A 138 -3.57 -2.03 -15.21
CA PHE A 138 -3.48 -2.61 -13.87
C PHE A 138 -4.69 -3.46 -13.52
N PRO A 139 -4.49 -4.63 -12.91
CA PRO A 139 -5.57 -5.27 -12.18
C PRO A 139 -5.99 -4.38 -11.00
N TYR A 140 -7.24 -4.45 -10.63
CA TYR A 140 -7.79 -3.63 -9.55
C TYR A 140 -8.84 -4.40 -8.74
N ILE A 141 -9.12 -3.91 -7.54
CA ILE A 141 -10.19 -4.46 -6.72
C ILE A 141 -11.51 -3.90 -7.20
N PHE A 142 -12.44 -4.78 -7.52
CA PHE A 142 -13.80 -4.43 -7.88
C PHE A 142 -14.75 -4.87 -6.76
N GLN A 143 -15.74 -4.03 -6.47
CA GLN A 143 -16.80 -4.33 -5.52
C GLN A 143 -18.15 -4.38 -6.25
N ASP A 144 -18.88 -5.45 -6.04
CA ASP A 144 -20.25 -5.62 -6.51
C ASP A 144 -21.10 -6.14 -5.34
N GLY A 145 -21.92 -5.26 -4.77
CA GLY A 145 -22.60 -5.51 -3.51
C GLY A 145 -21.59 -5.80 -2.39
N GLU A 146 -21.69 -6.96 -1.78
CA GLU A 146 -20.75 -7.43 -0.74
C GLU A 146 -19.55 -8.19 -1.30
N ALA A 147 -19.56 -8.52 -2.58
CA ALA A 147 -18.47 -9.26 -3.22
C ALA A 147 -17.30 -8.34 -3.57
N HIS A 148 -16.09 -8.79 -3.24
CA HIS A 148 -14.84 -8.11 -3.61
C HIS A 148 -13.97 -9.08 -4.37
N TYR A 149 -13.58 -8.72 -5.59
CA TYR A 149 -12.75 -9.56 -6.44
C TYR A 149 -11.72 -8.73 -7.22
N ILE A 150 -10.76 -9.40 -7.82
CA ILE A 150 -9.75 -8.76 -8.66
C ILE A 150 -10.26 -8.77 -10.09
N ALA A 151 -10.37 -7.60 -10.68
CA ALA A 151 -10.79 -7.38 -12.05
C ALA A 151 -9.62 -6.97 -12.94
N ASN A 152 -9.85 -6.92 -14.24
CA ASN A 152 -8.87 -6.52 -15.26
C ASN A 152 -7.59 -7.38 -15.23
N VAL A 153 -7.75 -8.68 -15.00
CA VAL A 153 -6.63 -9.63 -15.03
C VAL A 153 -6.31 -9.94 -16.50
N GLN A 154 -5.27 -9.32 -17.00
CA GLN A 154 -4.77 -9.49 -18.38
C GLN A 154 -3.52 -10.39 -18.38
N GLN A 155 -3.03 -10.71 -19.59
CA GLN A 155 -1.79 -11.45 -19.74
C GLN A 155 -0.63 -10.74 -19.03
N ASP A 156 0.23 -11.52 -18.35
CA ASP A 156 1.46 -11.08 -17.66
C ASP A 156 1.26 -10.17 -16.45
N VAL A 157 0.03 -9.88 -16.01
CA VAL A 157 -0.18 -9.19 -14.73
C VAL A 157 0.13 -10.12 -13.56
N LYS A 158 0.58 -9.56 -12.44
CA LYS A 158 0.89 -10.31 -11.23
C LYS A 158 0.02 -9.82 -10.09
N VAL A 159 -0.58 -10.77 -9.39
CA VAL A 159 -1.34 -10.53 -8.15
C VAL A 159 -0.57 -11.17 -7.01
N GLY A 160 -0.25 -10.40 -5.99
CA GLY A 160 0.55 -10.87 -4.87
C GLY A 160 -0.04 -10.54 -3.52
N TYR A 161 0.24 -11.42 -2.59
CA TYR A 161 -0.15 -11.34 -1.19
C TYR A 161 1.08 -11.45 -0.31
N LYS A 162 1.11 -10.74 0.82
CA LYS A 162 2.20 -10.75 1.82
C LYS A 162 1.52 -10.75 3.19
N TYR A 163 2.04 -11.25 4.04
CA TYR A 163 2.83 -12.25 4.66
C TYR A 163 1.89 -13.32 5.21
N PHE A 164 2.20 -14.57 4.95
CA PHE A 164 1.47 -15.70 5.49
C PHE A 164 2.44 -16.60 6.25
N SER A 165 2.01 -17.08 7.41
CA SER A 165 2.76 -18.06 8.21
C SER A 165 2.14 -19.43 8.06
N TYR A 166 2.97 -20.44 7.92
CA TYR A 166 2.59 -21.84 7.84
C TYR A 166 3.29 -22.58 8.99
N GLU A 167 2.58 -23.54 9.60
CA GLU A 167 3.14 -24.36 10.66
C GLU A 167 4.14 -25.40 10.13
N GLU A 168 4.01 -25.77 8.84
CA GLU A 168 4.88 -26.70 8.14
C GLU A 168 5.50 -26.06 6.92
N GLU A 169 6.71 -26.49 6.56
CA GLU A 169 7.39 -26.06 5.34
C GLU A 169 6.60 -26.51 4.11
N LEU A 170 6.24 -25.58 3.25
CA LEU A 170 5.53 -25.93 2.01
C LEU A 170 6.52 -26.62 1.05
N SER A 171 6.40 -27.93 0.93
CA SER A 171 7.25 -28.72 0.05
C SER A 171 6.96 -28.52 -1.43
N CYS A 172 5.79 -28.02 -1.81
CA CYS A 172 5.43 -27.70 -3.18
C CYS A 172 4.16 -26.82 -3.25
N VAL A 173 4.24 -25.70 -3.96
CA VAL A 173 3.07 -24.96 -4.45
C VAL A 173 2.98 -25.25 -5.95
N LYS A 174 2.00 -26.03 -6.35
CA LYS A 174 1.69 -26.26 -7.77
C LYS A 174 0.61 -25.28 -8.22
#